data_06c1d14455695f651932c5272c409721
#
_entry.id   06c1d14455695f651932c5272c409721
#
_cell.length_a   1.000
_cell.length_b   1.000
_cell.length_c   1.000
_cell.angle_alpha   90.00
_cell.angle_beta   90.00
_cell.angle_gamma   90.00
#
_symmetry.space_group_name_H-M   'P 1'
#
loop_
_entity.id
_entity.type
_entity.pdbx_description
1 polymer ?
#
loop_
_entity_poly.entity_id
_entity_poly.type
_entity_poly.pdbx_seq_one_letter_code
_entity_poly.pdbx_strand_id
1 'polypeptide(L)'
;MARVTKAMREQAGQLAERPYTFTAVRGEDGIWTSGVLEMSGVISEGDDPGEAIEMAGEALRGIILTMLEDGQLIPEPFETREYSGQMYLRIGPDIHQRAAMLAAEKGMSLNRWLAAAVARETGLAERVAG
;
A
#
# COMPACT_ATOMS: atom_id res chain seq x y z
N MET A 1 -6.84 30.20 7.46
CA MET A 1 -6.64 28.88 8.09
C MET A 1 -7.99 28.22 8.35
N ALA A 2 -8.20 27.05 7.80
CA ALA A 2 -9.45 26.33 8.01
C ALA A 2 -9.53 25.86 9.46
N ARG A 3 -10.73 25.98 10.05
CA ARG A 3 -10.95 25.48 11.40
C ARG A 3 -11.40 24.04 11.35
N VAL A 4 -10.90 23.23 12.28
CA VAL A 4 -11.40 21.88 12.49
C VAL A 4 -12.83 21.97 13.01
N THR A 5 -13.77 21.41 12.27
CA THR A 5 -15.16 21.39 12.64
C THR A 5 -15.55 20.02 13.17
N LYS A 6 -16.70 19.93 13.84
CA LYS A 6 -17.26 18.65 14.26
C LYS A 6 -17.47 17.73 13.06
N ALA A 7 -17.97 18.30 11.93
CA ALA A 7 -18.18 17.54 10.70
C ALA A 7 -16.88 16.96 10.16
N MET A 8 -15.78 17.73 10.21
CA MET A 8 -14.47 17.25 9.78
C MET A 8 -13.97 16.10 10.66
N ARG A 9 -14.17 16.18 11.97
CA ARG A 9 -13.79 15.12 12.89
C ARG A 9 -14.57 13.83 12.63
N GLU A 10 -15.86 13.95 12.38
CA GLU A 10 -16.70 12.80 12.06
C GLU A 10 -16.28 12.18 10.72
N GLN A 11 -16.00 13.02 9.73
CA GLN A 11 -15.54 12.56 8.43
C GLN A 11 -14.18 11.86 8.54
N ALA A 12 -13.24 12.42 9.32
CA ALA A 12 -11.94 11.80 9.55
C ALA A 12 -12.09 10.42 10.20
N GLY A 13 -12.97 10.32 11.18
CA GLY A 13 -13.26 9.04 11.85
C GLY A 13 -13.80 8.00 10.87
N GLN A 14 -14.74 8.39 10.00
CA GLN A 14 -15.31 7.50 8.99
C GLN A 14 -14.26 7.05 7.97
N LEU A 15 -13.44 7.99 7.49
CA LEU A 15 -12.39 7.69 6.54
C LEU A 15 -11.33 6.76 7.12
N ALA A 16 -10.98 6.96 8.39
CA ALA A 16 -9.99 6.12 9.07
C ALA A 16 -10.49 4.68 9.29
N GLU A 17 -11.78 4.44 9.23
CA GLU A 17 -12.37 3.09 9.37
C GLU A 17 -12.34 2.30 8.07
N ARG A 18 -11.96 2.92 6.95
CA ARG A 18 -11.81 2.22 5.68
C ARG A 18 -10.71 1.15 5.80
N PRO A 19 -10.65 0.17 4.89
CA PRO A 19 -9.73 -0.98 5.02
C PRO A 19 -8.28 -0.63 4.68
N TYR A 20 -7.67 0.27 5.46
CA TYR A 20 -6.24 0.56 5.36
C TYR A 20 -5.41 -0.63 5.82
N THR A 21 -4.20 -0.71 5.32
CA THR A 21 -3.28 -1.81 5.63
C THR A 21 -2.37 -1.40 6.77
N PHE A 22 -2.58 -1.96 7.93
CA PHE A 22 -1.75 -1.70 9.11
C PHE A 22 -0.57 -2.64 9.15
N THR A 23 0.57 -2.12 9.59
CA THR A 23 1.78 -2.90 9.79
C THR A 23 2.22 -2.81 11.24
N ALA A 24 2.82 -3.88 11.74
CA ALA A 24 3.41 -3.89 13.07
C ALA A 24 4.67 -4.76 13.03
N VAL A 25 5.79 -4.20 13.46
CA VAL A 25 7.09 -4.86 13.45
C VAL A 25 7.71 -4.76 14.83
N ARG A 26 8.16 -5.89 15.38
CA ARG A 26 8.81 -5.94 16.68
C ARG A 26 10.23 -5.43 16.57
N GLY A 27 10.59 -4.44 17.39
CA GLY A 27 11.95 -3.94 17.50
C GLY A 27 12.81 -4.81 18.44
N GLU A 28 14.11 -4.58 18.39
CA GLU A 28 15.05 -5.29 19.26
C GLU A 28 14.81 -5.00 20.75
N ASP A 29 14.27 -3.83 21.07
CA ASP A 29 13.90 -3.42 22.42
C ASP A 29 12.59 -4.04 22.92
N GLY A 30 11.93 -4.83 22.06
CA GLY A 30 10.66 -5.46 22.39
C GLY A 30 9.44 -4.56 22.13
N ILE A 31 9.65 -3.32 21.70
CA ILE A 31 8.57 -2.39 21.34
C ILE A 31 8.15 -2.63 19.90
N TRP A 32 6.85 -2.61 19.67
CA TRP A 32 6.30 -2.79 18.34
C TRP A 32 6.09 -1.44 17.67
N THR A 33 6.68 -1.27 16.49
CA THR A 33 6.47 -0.08 15.66
C THR A 33 5.37 -0.39 14.66
N SER A 34 4.41 0.52 14.55
CA SER A 34 3.27 0.34 13.67
C SER A 34 3.18 1.46 12.63
N GLY A 35 2.41 1.20 11.59
CA GLY A 35 2.20 2.16 10.52
C GLY A 35 1.04 1.78 9.63
N VAL A 36 0.82 2.59 8.60
CA VAL A 36 -0.20 2.38 7.57
C VAL A 36 0.52 2.38 6.22
N LEU A 37 0.38 1.30 5.49
CA LEU A 37 1.11 1.12 4.23
C LEU A 37 0.80 2.21 3.21
N GLU A 38 -0.45 2.66 3.14
CA GLU A 38 -0.91 3.68 2.20
C GLU A 38 -0.44 5.10 2.57
N MET A 39 -0.02 5.30 3.81
CA MET A 39 0.42 6.62 4.32
C MET A 39 1.66 6.47 5.18
N SER A 40 2.83 6.72 4.59
CA SER A 40 4.12 6.55 5.26
C SER A 40 4.32 7.47 6.47
N GLY A 41 3.57 8.56 6.57
CA GLY A 41 3.66 9.48 7.70
C GLY A 41 2.95 8.99 8.95
N VAL A 42 2.17 7.91 8.87
CA VAL A 42 1.49 7.33 10.02
C VAL A 42 2.44 6.33 10.69
N ILE A 43 3.02 6.73 11.82
CA ILE A 43 3.95 5.90 12.59
C ILE A 43 3.54 5.98 14.04
N SER A 44 3.46 4.84 14.72
CA SER A 44 3.18 4.77 16.13
C SER A 44 3.87 3.56 16.75
N GLU A 45 3.61 3.29 18.01
CA GLU A 45 4.23 2.16 18.70
C GLU A 45 3.33 1.65 19.81
N GLY A 46 3.65 0.46 20.29
CA GLY A 46 2.97 -0.17 21.42
C GLY A 46 3.79 -1.31 21.99
N ASP A 47 3.39 -1.80 23.16
CA ASP A 47 4.08 -2.89 23.86
C ASP A 47 3.77 -4.27 23.24
N ASP A 48 2.67 -4.37 22.51
CA ASP A 48 2.29 -5.57 21.77
C ASP A 48 1.70 -5.14 20.41
N PRO A 49 1.54 -6.07 19.46
CA PRO A 49 1.07 -5.69 18.13
C PRO A 49 -0.35 -5.11 18.11
N GLY A 50 -1.23 -5.58 18.99
CA GLY A 50 -2.60 -5.06 19.09
C GLY A 50 -2.62 -3.60 19.50
N GLU A 51 -1.87 -3.26 20.56
CA GLU A 51 -1.74 -1.89 21.03
C GLU A 51 -1.11 -1.00 19.96
N ALA A 52 -0.04 -1.49 19.31
CA ALA A 52 0.64 -0.74 18.26
C ALA A 52 -0.32 -0.40 17.11
N ILE A 53 -1.18 -1.35 16.71
CA ILE A 53 -2.16 -1.14 15.65
C ILE A 53 -3.25 -0.14 16.09
N GLU A 54 -3.73 -0.23 17.34
CA GLU A 54 -4.67 0.76 17.87
C GLU A 54 -4.08 2.17 17.83
N MET A 55 -2.83 2.30 18.25
CA MET A 55 -2.14 3.60 18.24
C MET A 55 -1.93 4.12 16.82
N ALA A 56 -1.64 3.23 15.86
CA ALA A 56 -1.56 3.62 14.45
C ALA A 56 -2.92 4.10 13.94
N GLY A 57 -4.01 3.48 14.38
CA GLY A 57 -5.36 3.90 14.01
C GLY A 57 -5.69 5.30 14.52
N GLU A 58 -5.29 5.63 15.75
CA GLU A 58 -5.46 6.97 16.30
C GLU A 58 -4.62 8.00 15.53
N ALA A 59 -3.37 7.64 15.23
CA ALA A 59 -2.47 8.50 14.44
C ALA A 59 -3.04 8.72 13.03
N LEU A 60 -3.58 7.69 12.41
CA LEU A 60 -4.22 7.77 11.10
C LEU A 60 -5.38 8.77 11.11
N ARG A 61 -6.25 8.67 12.11
CA ARG A 61 -7.39 9.59 12.25
C ARG A 61 -6.92 11.05 12.37
N GLY A 62 -5.88 11.28 13.18
CA GLY A 62 -5.32 12.61 13.37
C GLY A 62 -4.71 13.18 12.09
N ILE A 63 -4.01 12.34 11.35
CA ILE A 63 -3.39 12.76 10.08
C ILE A 63 -4.45 13.04 9.02
N ILE A 64 -5.48 12.19 8.91
CA ILE A 64 -6.59 12.44 7.98
C ILE A 64 -7.29 13.76 8.33
N LEU A 65 -7.51 14.03 9.61
CA LEU A 65 -8.12 15.29 10.05
C LEU A 65 -7.30 16.48 9.60
N THR A 66 -5.98 16.43 9.76
CA THR A 66 -5.08 17.49 9.32
C THR A 66 -5.14 17.65 7.79
N MET A 67 -5.17 16.56 7.06
CA MET A 67 -5.26 16.60 5.60
C MET A 67 -6.59 17.20 5.13
N LEU A 68 -7.69 16.88 5.80
CA LEU A 68 -8.99 17.50 5.50
C LEU A 68 -8.95 19.00 5.75
N GLU A 69 -8.36 19.42 6.87
CA GLU A 69 -8.20 20.83 7.22
C GLU A 69 -7.39 21.57 6.15
N ASP A 70 -6.34 20.93 5.64
CA ASP A 70 -5.44 21.52 4.64
C ASP A 70 -5.95 21.36 3.19
N GLY A 71 -7.10 20.71 3.00
CA GLY A 71 -7.64 20.47 1.67
C GLY A 71 -6.83 19.50 0.82
N GLN A 72 -6.05 18.64 1.46
CA GLN A 72 -5.23 17.65 0.77
C GLN A 72 -6.04 16.40 0.40
N LEU A 73 -5.65 15.75 -0.70
CA LEU A 73 -6.25 14.48 -1.09
C LEU A 73 -5.77 13.39 -0.14
N ILE A 74 -6.72 12.62 0.36
CA ILE A 74 -6.43 11.52 1.29
C ILE A 74 -6.27 10.24 0.49
N PRO A 75 -5.10 9.55 0.61
CA PRO A 75 -4.90 8.29 -0.10
C PRO A 75 -5.97 7.26 0.27
N GLU A 76 -6.51 6.60 -0.73
CA GLU A 76 -7.46 5.52 -0.51
C GLU A 76 -6.74 4.24 -0.09
N PRO A 77 -7.41 3.35 0.66
CA PRO A 77 -6.87 2.02 0.92
C PRO A 77 -6.57 1.29 -0.40
N PHE A 78 -5.51 0.49 -0.44
CA PHE A 78 -5.20 -0.30 -1.64
C PHE A 78 -6.40 -1.16 -2.07
N GLU A 79 -7.09 -1.72 -1.11
CA GLU A 79 -8.23 -2.62 -1.36
C GLU A 79 -9.38 -1.95 -2.11
N THR A 80 -9.58 -0.65 -1.93
CA THR A 80 -10.71 0.07 -2.55
C THR A 80 -10.34 0.78 -3.84
N ARG A 81 -9.06 0.79 -4.23
CA ARG A 81 -8.61 1.41 -5.47
C ARG A 81 -9.01 0.56 -6.68
N GLU A 82 -9.29 1.23 -7.78
CA GLU A 82 -9.54 0.55 -9.05
C GLU A 82 -8.22 0.31 -9.78
N TYR A 83 -8.05 -0.88 -10.30
CA TYR A 83 -6.83 -1.27 -11.03
C TYR A 83 -7.21 -1.77 -12.41
N SER A 84 -6.64 -1.17 -13.46
CA SER A 84 -6.93 -1.55 -14.84
C SER A 84 -6.30 -2.88 -15.26
N GLY A 85 -5.27 -3.31 -14.57
CA GLY A 85 -4.46 -4.44 -14.99
C GLY A 85 -3.45 -4.09 -16.07
N GLN A 86 -3.40 -2.82 -16.48
CA GLN A 86 -2.46 -2.34 -17.49
C GLN A 86 -1.52 -1.32 -16.86
N MET A 87 -0.24 -1.45 -17.16
CA MET A 87 0.76 -0.54 -16.63
C MET A 87 1.95 -0.42 -17.57
N TYR A 88 2.62 0.71 -17.50
CA TYR A 88 3.84 0.96 -18.22
C TYR A 88 5.03 0.68 -17.29
N LEU A 89 5.99 -0.10 -17.77
CA LEU A 89 7.14 -0.52 -16.96
C LEU A 89 8.46 -0.19 -17.65
N ARG A 90 9.35 0.50 -16.93
CA ARG A 90 10.73 0.72 -17.36
C ARG A 90 11.65 -0.14 -16.52
N ILE A 91 12.35 -1.06 -17.15
CA ILE A 91 13.25 -1.99 -16.49
C ILE A 91 14.70 -1.89 -16.93
N GLY A 92 14.97 -0.97 -17.86
CA GLY A 92 16.30 -0.81 -18.43
C GLY A 92 16.58 -1.78 -19.58
N PRO A 93 17.52 -1.42 -20.47
CA PRO A 93 17.77 -2.22 -21.68
C PRO A 93 18.34 -3.61 -21.40
N ASP A 94 19.18 -3.77 -20.39
CA ASP A 94 19.80 -5.07 -20.09
C ASP A 94 18.76 -6.08 -19.60
N ILE A 95 17.88 -5.67 -18.68
CA ILE A 95 16.82 -6.52 -18.18
C ILE A 95 15.80 -6.82 -19.28
N HIS A 96 15.47 -5.80 -20.09
CA HIS A 96 14.58 -5.98 -21.24
C HIS A 96 15.11 -7.04 -22.20
N GLN A 97 16.40 -6.98 -22.58
CA GLN A 97 17.01 -7.94 -23.46
C GLN A 97 16.98 -9.36 -22.87
N ARG A 98 17.36 -9.48 -21.60
CA ARG A 98 17.39 -10.78 -20.92
C ARG A 98 15.99 -11.40 -20.83
N ALA A 99 15.01 -10.58 -20.49
CA ALA A 99 13.63 -11.04 -20.44
C ALA A 99 13.12 -11.51 -21.80
N ALA A 100 13.45 -10.76 -22.88
CA ALA A 100 13.06 -11.12 -24.23
C ALA A 100 13.67 -12.46 -24.65
N MET A 101 14.93 -12.70 -24.29
CA MET A 101 15.60 -13.97 -24.59
C MET A 101 14.95 -15.14 -23.84
N LEU A 102 14.67 -14.96 -22.55
CA LEU A 102 14.04 -16.01 -21.74
C LEU A 102 12.63 -16.33 -22.20
N ALA A 103 11.88 -15.31 -22.59
CA ALA A 103 10.54 -15.51 -23.16
C ALA A 103 10.62 -16.31 -24.45
N ALA A 104 11.53 -15.95 -25.34
CA ALA A 104 11.74 -16.63 -26.63
C ALA A 104 12.12 -18.10 -26.42
N GLU A 105 12.99 -18.40 -25.46
CA GLU A 105 13.37 -19.79 -25.14
C GLU A 105 12.17 -20.63 -24.73
N LYS A 106 11.16 -20.03 -24.12
CA LYS A 106 9.94 -20.72 -23.69
C LYS A 106 8.82 -20.65 -24.71
N GLY A 107 9.04 -20.02 -25.85
CA GLY A 107 8.01 -19.84 -26.87
C GLY A 107 6.87 -18.93 -26.42
N MET A 108 7.16 -17.99 -25.53
CA MET A 108 6.17 -17.06 -24.98
C MET A 108 6.40 -15.64 -25.50
N SER A 109 5.34 -14.84 -25.55
CA SER A 109 5.51 -13.40 -25.77
C SER A 109 6.20 -12.78 -24.55
N LEU A 110 6.92 -11.70 -24.77
CA LEU A 110 7.57 -10.97 -23.68
C LEU A 110 6.56 -10.49 -22.64
N ASN A 111 5.42 -9.97 -23.09
CA ASN A 111 4.38 -9.52 -22.17
C ASN A 111 3.86 -10.65 -21.28
N ARG A 112 3.63 -11.82 -21.87
CA ARG A 112 3.16 -12.98 -21.11
C ARG A 112 4.21 -13.48 -20.12
N TRP A 113 5.47 -13.51 -20.54
CA TRP A 113 6.58 -13.90 -19.67
C TRP A 113 6.72 -12.96 -18.48
N LEU A 114 6.64 -11.63 -18.73
CA LEU A 114 6.71 -10.62 -17.67
C LEU A 114 5.53 -10.73 -16.72
N ALA A 115 4.33 -10.90 -17.24
CA ALA A 115 3.14 -11.07 -16.40
C ALA A 115 3.28 -12.28 -15.47
N ALA A 116 3.80 -13.38 -15.98
CA ALA A 116 4.03 -14.57 -15.15
C ALA A 116 5.10 -14.34 -14.08
N ALA A 117 6.17 -13.62 -14.43
CA ALA A 117 7.23 -13.29 -13.47
C ALA A 117 6.70 -12.41 -12.33
N VAL A 118 5.94 -11.38 -12.68
CA VAL A 118 5.33 -10.47 -11.68
C VAL A 118 4.33 -11.25 -10.81
N ALA A 119 3.53 -12.12 -11.42
CA ALA A 119 2.56 -12.93 -10.69
C ALA A 119 3.24 -13.82 -9.64
N ARG A 120 4.40 -14.40 -9.98
CA ARG A 120 5.16 -15.21 -9.01
C ARG A 120 5.60 -14.38 -7.80
N GLU A 121 6.07 -13.18 -8.03
CA GLU A 121 6.51 -12.28 -6.95
C GLU A 121 5.35 -11.81 -6.08
N THR A 122 4.16 -11.68 -6.64
CA THR A 122 2.97 -11.27 -5.87
C THR A 122 2.32 -12.43 -5.11
N GLY A 123 2.72 -13.68 -5.39
CA GLY A 123 2.07 -14.84 -4.82
C GLY A 123 0.78 -15.24 -5.52
N LEU A 124 0.47 -14.64 -6.67
CA LEU A 124 -0.75 -14.89 -7.44
C LEU A 124 -0.47 -15.60 -8.77
N ALA A 125 0.62 -16.37 -8.84
CA ALA A 125 1.09 -17.02 -10.08
C ALA A 125 0.02 -17.89 -10.77
N GLU A 126 -0.84 -18.55 -9.98
CA GLU A 126 -1.87 -19.43 -10.50
C GLU A 126 -2.95 -18.70 -11.31
N ARG A 127 -3.09 -17.38 -11.10
CA ARG A 127 -4.11 -16.58 -11.78
C ARG A 127 -3.68 -16.06 -13.14
N VAL A 128 -2.43 -16.32 -13.52
CA VAL A 128 -1.87 -15.84 -14.79
C VAL A 128 -1.91 -16.93 -15.85
N ALA A 129 -2.35 -18.13 -15.50
CA ALA A 129 -2.53 -19.22 -16.44
C ALA A 129 -3.65 -18.88 -17.42
N GLY A 130 -3.34 -18.67 -18.67
CA GLY A 130 -4.35 -18.32 -19.65
C GLY A 130 -3.75 -17.91 -20.95
#